data_38b2202a50984f7e8ad99de111f6b51f
#
_entry.id   38b2202a50984f7e8ad99de111f6b51f
#
_cell.length_a   1.000
_cell.length_b   1.000
_cell.length_c   1.000
_cell.angle_alpha   90.00
_cell.angle_beta   90.00
_cell.angle_gamma   90.00
#
_symmetry.space_group_name_H-M   'P 1'
#
loop_
_entity.id
_entity.type
_entity.pdbx_description
1 polymer ?
#
loop_
_entity_poly.entity_id
_entity_poly.type
_entity_poly.pdbx_seq_one_letter_code
_entity_poly.pdbx_strand_id
1 'polypeptide(L)'
;MAFSSVHDMKTTPHRYRWAMLVGVWLLYFAFALSIASMAPIVYRVMSDLDMNRAEMGTVLAAWQLTYIFCSVPCGSLLDRFGPRRTMFIACIVIAISVALRAEALDYFSLLLAVMVFGLGGPLISSGAPKVVSLWFTGKERGLAMGIYFTGNASGGIVVIALTNSVFLPIAGGE
;
A
#
# COMPACT_ATOMS: atom_id res chain seq x y z
N MET A 1 0.44 2.44 31.04
CA MET A 1 0.53 3.80 30.47
C MET A 1 -0.16 3.98 29.10
N ALA A 2 -1.13 3.15 28.71
CA ALA A 2 -1.81 3.24 27.40
C ALA A 2 -3.28 3.74 27.46
N PHE A 3 -3.82 4.02 28.63
CA PHE A 3 -5.23 4.41 28.80
C PHE A 3 -5.50 5.93 28.77
N SER A 4 -4.46 6.74 28.88
CA SER A 4 -4.57 8.22 28.89
C SER A 4 -4.84 8.81 27.50
N SER A 5 -4.42 8.14 26.44
CA SER A 5 -4.51 8.70 25.07
C SER A 5 -5.90 8.62 24.43
N VAL A 6 -6.81 7.78 24.94
CA VAL A 6 -8.18 7.62 24.39
C VAL A 6 -9.12 8.73 24.86
N HIS A 7 -8.85 9.33 26.03
CA HIS A 7 -9.69 10.40 26.56
C HIS A 7 -9.44 11.76 25.90
N ASP A 8 -8.19 12.00 25.47
CA ASP A 8 -7.79 13.23 24.76
C ASP A 8 -8.33 13.32 23.33
N MET A 9 -8.67 12.19 22.70
CA MET A 9 -9.19 12.19 21.33
C MET A 9 -10.65 12.65 21.21
N LYS A 10 -11.41 12.72 22.31
CA LYS A 10 -12.80 13.20 22.29
C LYS A 10 -12.94 14.72 22.19
N THR A 11 -11.86 15.47 22.39
CA THR A 11 -11.84 16.94 22.38
C THR A 11 -11.19 17.54 21.13
N THR A 12 -10.76 16.71 20.18
CA THR A 12 -10.12 17.21 18.96
C THR A 12 -11.12 17.89 18.04
N PRO A 13 -10.79 19.08 17.49
CA PRO A 13 -11.70 19.85 16.65
C PRO A 13 -12.14 19.04 15.41
N HIS A 14 -13.41 19.16 15.07
CA HIS A 14 -14.07 18.44 13.96
C HIS A 14 -13.28 18.47 12.63
N ARG A 15 -12.53 19.54 12.39
CA ARG A 15 -11.68 19.73 11.21
C ARG A 15 -10.51 18.74 11.13
N TYR A 16 -9.95 18.32 12.27
CA TYR A 16 -8.78 17.44 12.32
C TYR A 16 -9.12 16.00 11.89
N ARG A 17 -10.38 15.56 12.12
CA ARG A 17 -10.85 14.23 11.71
C ARG A 17 -10.82 14.06 10.19
N TRP A 18 -11.22 15.09 9.45
CA TRP A 18 -11.22 15.09 8.01
C TRP A 18 -9.79 15.16 7.43
N ALA A 19 -8.89 15.91 8.05
CA ALA A 19 -7.48 15.92 7.68
C ALA A 19 -6.84 14.52 7.84
N MET A 20 -7.18 13.81 8.93
CA MET A 20 -6.77 12.42 9.14
C MET A 20 -7.32 11.49 8.05
N LEU A 21 -8.57 11.67 7.64
CA LEU A 21 -9.19 10.89 6.58
C LEU A 21 -8.49 11.11 5.23
N VAL A 22 -8.15 12.35 4.91
CA VAL A 22 -7.35 12.68 3.71
C VAL A 22 -5.98 12.01 3.77
N GLY A 23 -5.30 12.01 4.92
CA GLY A 23 -4.03 11.31 5.10
C GLY A 23 -4.14 9.80 4.86
N VAL A 24 -5.19 9.16 5.39
CA VAL A 24 -5.45 7.73 5.16
C VAL A 24 -5.80 7.47 3.69
N TRP A 25 -6.57 8.35 3.05
CA TRP A 25 -6.90 8.28 1.64
C TRP A 25 -5.64 8.35 0.76
N LEU A 26 -4.76 9.34 1.01
CA LEU A 26 -3.49 9.47 0.28
C LEU A 26 -2.59 8.25 0.47
N LEU A 27 -2.57 7.67 1.66
CA LEU A 27 -1.82 6.44 1.93
C LEU A 27 -2.34 5.26 1.11
N TYR A 28 -3.67 5.08 1.03
CA TYR A 28 -4.29 4.04 0.23
C TYR A 28 -4.09 4.27 -1.27
N PHE A 29 -4.12 5.53 -1.68
CA PHE A 29 -3.80 5.92 -3.05
C PHE A 29 -2.36 5.54 -3.42
N ALA A 30 -1.37 5.91 -2.60
CA ALA A 30 0.04 5.55 -2.80
C ALA A 30 0.28 4.04 -2.76
N PHE A 31 -0.41 3.33 -1.87
CA PHE A 31 -0.37 1.87 -1.79
C PHE A 31 -0.87 1.22 -3.10
N ALA A 32 -2.00 1.69 -3.63
CA ALA A 32 -2.54 1.21 -4.90
C ALA A 32 -1.65 1.54 -6.10
N LEU A 33 -1.04 2.74 -6.13
CA LEU A 33 -0.03 3.08 -7.13
C LEU A 33 1.11 2.05 -7.15
N SER A 34 1.61 1.68 -5.97
CA SER A 34 2.72 0.72 -5.84
C SER A 34 2.34 -0.70 -6.26
N ILE A 35 1.09 -1.14 -6.00
CA ILE A 35 0.59 -2.44 -6.46
C ILE A 35 0.43 -2.46 -7.98
N ALA A 36 -0.25 -1.44 -8.52
CA ALA A 36 -0.64 -1.42 -9.91
C ALA A 36 0.53 -1.11 -10.87
N SER A 37 1.64 -0.54 -10.35
CA SER A 37 2.78 -0.10 -11.18
C SER A 37 3.44 -1.21 -12.01
N MET A 38 3.40 -2.45 -11.54
CA MET A 38 4.00 -3.58 -12.25
C MET A 38 3.18 -4.05 -13.46
N ALA A 39 1.86 -3.96 -13.38
CA ALA A 39 0.97 -4.54 -14.38
C ALA A 39 1.20 -4.02 -15.81
N PRO A 40 1.29 -2.69 -16.05
CA PRO A 40 1.46 -2.18 -17.39
C PRO A 40 2.87 -2.37 -17.98
N ILE A 41 3.88 -2.67 -17.16
CA ILE A 41 5.28 -2.82 -17.61
C ILE A 41 5.76 -4.28 -17.59
N VAL A 42 4.85 -5.25 -17.36
CA VAL A 42 5.17 -6.68 -17.26
C VAL A 42 6.02 -7.18 -18.42
N TYR A 43 5.61 -6.89 -19.66
CA TYR A 43 6.33 -7.37 -20.85
C TYR A 43 7.74 -6.78 -20.96
N ARG A 44 7.90 -5.51 -20.57
CA ARG A 44 9.21 -4.84 -20.60
C ARG A 44 10.15 -5.42 -19.54
N VAL A 45 9.65 -5.60 -18.32
CA VAL A 45 10.42 -6.24 -17.24
C VAL A 45 10.83 -7.67 -17.60
N MET A 46 9.94 -8.44 -18.24
CA MET A 46 10.26 -9.78 -18.71
C MET A 46 11.38 -9.76 -19.76
N SER A 47 11.35 -8.79 -20.69
CA SER A 47 12.38 -8.64 -21.71
C SER A 47 13.72 -8.19 -21.12
N ASP A 48 13.69 -7.21 -20.19
CA ASP A 48 14.89 -6.62 -19.62
C ASP A 48 15.64 -7.59 -18.67
N LEU A 49 14.90 -8.48 -17.99
CA LEU A 49 15.45 -9.46 -17.04
C LEU A 49 15.50 -10.90 -17.59
N ASP A 50 15.25 -11.07 -18.89
CA ASP A 50 15.24 -12.37 -19.60
C ASP A 50 14.38 -13.43 -18.89
N MET A 51 13.18 -13.01 -18.43
CA MET A 51 12.27 -13.83 -17.64
C MET A 51 11.18 -14.46 -18.51
N ASN A 52 10.83 -15.70 -18.19
CA ASN A 52 9.67 -16.35 -18.78
C ASN A 52 8.35 -15.97 -18.10
N ARG A 53 7.21 -16.33 -18.71
CA ARG A 53 5.87 -16.00 -18.18
C ARG A 53 5.57 -16.65 -16.82
N ALA A 54 6.12 -17.83 -16.55
CA ALA A 54 5.92 -18.52 -15.29
C ALA A 54 6.66 -17.82 -14.16
N GLU A 55 7.90 -17.40 -14.39
CA GLU A 55 8.71 -16.62 -13.46
C GLU A 55 8.04 -15.28 -13.13
N MET A 56 7.57 -14.55 -14.14
CA MET A 56 6.83 -13.31 -13.92
C MET A 56 5.53 -13.54 -13.14
N GLY A 57 4.83 -14.64 -13.40
CA GLY A 57 3.66 -15.03 -12.61
C GLY A 57 3.99 -15.26 -11.14
N THR A 58 5.11 -15.91 -10.82
CA THR A 58 5.57 -16.10 -9.44
C THR A 58 5.94 -14.78 -8.76
N VAL A 59 6.61 -13.87 -9.47
CA VAL A 59 6.90 -12.52 -8.95
C VAL A 59 5.62 -11.78 -8.62
N LEU A 60 4.64 -11.77 -9.53
CA LEU A 60 3.36 -11.09 -9.29
C LEU A 60 2.55 -11.70 -8.13
N ALA A 61 2.69 -13.01 -7.89
CA ALA A 61 2.01 -13.70 -6.78
C ALA A 61 2.76 -13.58 -5.45
N ALA A 62 4.06 -13.31 -5.46
CA ALA A 62 4.92 -13.38 -4.28
C ALA A 62 4.49 -12.43 -3.15
N TRP A 63 4.04 -11.21 -3.48
CA TRP A 63 3.57 -10.28 -2.45
C TRP A 63 2.32 -10.77 -1.72
N GLN A 64 1.41 -11.47 -2.43
CA GLN A 64 0.20 -12.03 -1.83
C GLN A 64 0.53 -13.16 -0.87
N LEU A 65 1.47 -14.03 -1.22
CA LEU A 65 1.93 -15.09 -0.33
C LEU A 65 2.54 -14.49 0.95
N THR A 66 3.47 -13.55 0.80
CA THR A 66 4.07 -12.86 1.96
C THR A 66 3.01 -12.14 2.78
N TYR A 67 2.05 -11.49 2.14
CA TYR A 67 0.93 -10.81 2.79
C TYR A 67 0.12 -11.77 3.68
N ILE A 68 -0.22 -12.97 3.19
CA ILE A 68 -0.99 -13.97 3.94
C ILE A 68 -0.22 -14.40 5.19
N PHE A 69 1.05 -14.78 5.06
CA PHE A 69 1.87 -15.21 6.19
C PHE A 69 2.11 -14.10 7.21
N CYS A 70 2.27 -12.87 6.75
CA CYS A 70 2.56 -11.73 7.62
C CYS A 70 1.30 -11.06 8.20
N SER A 71 0.10 -11.41 7.75
CA SER A 71 -1.14 -10.77 8.23
C SER A 71 -1.35 -10.95 9.74
N VAL A 72 -1.09 -12.14 10.28
CA VAL A 72 -1.26 -12.43 11.71
C VAL A 72 -0.23 -11.69 12.57
N PRO A 73 1.09 -11.78 12.34
CA PRO A 73 2.07 -11.03 13.11
C PRO A 73 1.92 -9.51 12.95
N CYS A 74 1.53 -9.03 11.76
CA CYS A 74 1.26 -7.60 11.52
C CYS A 74 0.06 -7.09 12.33
N GLY A 75 -0.99 -7.89 12.48
CA GLY A 75 -2.11 -7.58 13.37
C GLY A 75 -1.66 -7.39 14.82
N SER A 76 -0.86 -8.30 15.34
CA SER A 76 -0.29 -8.21 16.69
C SER A 76 0.62 -6.99 16.86
N LEU A 77 1.40 -6.65 15.82
CA LEU A 77 2.25 -5.46 15.80
C LEU A 77 1.41 -4.17 15.87
N LEU A 78 0.31 -4.14 15.09
CA LEU A 78 -0.65 -3.04 15.08
C LEU A 78 -1.31 -2.83 16.45
N ASP A 79 -1.62 -3.92 17.16
CA ASP A 79 -2.21 -3.85 18.50
C ASP A 79 -1.21 -3.36 19.54
N ARG A 80 0.05 -3.78 19.43
CA ARG A 80 1.11 -3.43 20.38
C ARG A 80 1.64 -2.00 20.22
N PHE A 81 1.92 -1.57 18.99
CA PHE A 81 2.55 -0.27 18.71
C PHE A 81 1.56 0.83 18.34
N GLY A 82 0.32 0.46 18.09
CA GLY A 82 -0.74 1.36 17.67
C GLY A 82 -0.67 1.75 16.18
N PRO A 83 -1.77 2.27 15.62
CA PRO A 83 -1.90 2.45 14.17
C PRO A 83 -0.94 3.48 13.58
N ARG A 84 -0.61 4.57 14.31
CA ARG A 84 0.27 5.64 13.78
C ARG A 84 1.67 5.14 13.48
N ARG A 85 2.29 4.44 14.45
CA ARG A 85 3.66 3.92 14.28
C ARG A 85 3.71 2.80 13.26
N THR A 86 2.71 1.94 13.29
CA THR A 86 2.62 0.78 12.39
C THR A 86 2.44 1.22 10.93
N MET A 87 1.59 2.21 10.66
CA MET A 87 1.41 2.75 9.32
C MET A 87 2.68 3.48 8.82
N PHE A 88 3.40 4.17 9.71
CA PHE A 88 4.69 4.78 9.36
C PHE A 88 5.74 3.73 8.96
N ILE A 89 5.85 2.65 9.74
CA ILE A 89 6.72 1.51 9.40
C ILE A 89 6.32 0.90 8.06
N ALA A 90 5.02 0.74 7.82
CA ALA A 90 4.53 0.22 6.54
C ALA A 90 4.92 1.11 5.35
N CYS A 91 4.83 2.44 5.48
CA CYS A 91 5.29 3.37 4.45
C CYS A 91 6.78 3.19 4.13
N ILE A 92 7.62 3.05 5.15
CA ILE A 92 9.06 2.82 4.98
C ILE A 92 9.31 1.50 4.26
N VAL A 93 8.66 0.41 4.68
CA VAL A 93 8.81 -0.92 4.07
C VAL A 93 8.40 -0.89 2.61
N ILE A 94 7.28 -0.23 2.28
CA ILE A 94 6.83 -0.09 0.90
C ILE A 94 7.78 0.77 0.07
N ALA A 95 8.28 1.88 0.61
CA ALA A 95 9.26 2.73 -0.07
C ALA A 95 10.56 1.97 -0.38
N ILE A 96 11.06 1.17 0.57
CA ILE A 96 12.21 0.29 0.38
C ILE A 96 11.91 -0.74 -0.72
N SER A 97 10.74 -1.38 -0.69
CA SER A 97 10.37 -2.35 -1.74
C SER A 97 10.34 -1.71 -3.13
N VAL A 98 9.78 -0.51 -3.26
CA VAL A 98 9.74 0.21 -4.55
C VAL A 98 11.14 0.56 -5.03
N ALA A 99 12.02 1.02 -4.13
CA ALA A 99 13.42 1.30 -4.45
C ALA A 99 14.16 0.03 -4.89
N LEU A 100 14.00 -1.08 -4.17
CA LEU A 100 14.61 -2.36 -4.53
C LEU A 100 14.14 -2.91 -5.89
N ARG A 101 12.88 -2.66 -6.27
CA ARG A 101 12.37 -3.03 -7.61
C ARG A 101 13.04 -2.22 -8.71
N ALA A 102 13.39 -0.95 -8.46
CA ALA A 102 14.05 -0.11 -9.44
C ALA A 102 15.51 -0.55 -9.71
N GLU A 103 16.14 -1.17 -8.72
CA GLU A 103 17.52 -1.67 -8.78
C GLU A 103 17.60 -3.19 -9.11
N ALA A 104 16.47 -3.83 -9.41
CA ALA A 104 16.45 -5.26 -9.67
C ALA A 104 17.16 -5.58 -11.00
N LEU A 105 18.15 -6.49 -10.95
CA LEU A 105 18.97 -6.89 -12.09
C LEU A 105 18.65 -8.31 -12.57
N ASP A 106 17.92 -9.09 -11.80
CA ASP A 106 17.56 -10.47 -12.09
C ASP A 106 16.22 -10.88 -11.46
N TYR A 107 15.76 -12.09 -11.78
CA TYR A 107 14.53 -12.68 -11.22
C TYR A 107 14.50 -12.68 -9.70
N PHE A 108 15.61 -13.10 -9.04
CA PHE A 108 15.63 -13.25 -7.58
C PHE A 108 15.59 -11.92 -6.86
N SER A 109 16.32 -10.92 -7.36
CA SER A 109 16.29 -9.56 -6.77
C SER A 109 14.92 -8.93 -6.90
N LEU A 110 14.25 -9.09 -8.04
CA LEU A 110 12.88 -8.61 -8.24
C LEU A 110 11.88 -9.35 -7.33
N LEU A 111 12.00 -10.68 -7.24
CA LEU A 111 11.14 -11.51 -6.37
C LEU A 111 11.25 -11.06 -4.91
N LEU A 112 12.48 -10.91 -4.41
CA LEU A 112 12.71 -10.45 -3.02
C LEU A 112 12.16 -9.04 -2.79
N ALA A 113 12.37 -8.12 -3.74
CA ALA A 113 11.83 -6.77 -3.66
C ALA A 113 10.31 -6.76 -3.56
N VAL A 114 9.63 -7.62 -4.32
CA VAL A 114 8.16 -7.77 -4.30
C VAL A 114 7.68 -8.45 -3.01
N MET A 115 8.42 -9.41 -2.47
CA MET A 115 8.13 -10.01 -1.17
C MET A 115 8.21 -8.99 -0.03
N VAL A 116 9.19 -8.08 -0.05
CA VAL A 116 9.29 -6.98 0.92
C VAL A 116 8.02 -6.12 0.92
N PHE A 117 7.42 -5.86 -0.24
CA PHE A 117 6.14 -5.17 -0.33
C PHE A 117 5.03 -5.91 0.44
N GLY A 118 5.01 -7.23 0.34
CA GLY A 118 4.05 -8.09 1.06
C GLY A 118 4.13 -7.96 2.59
N LEU A 119 5.28 -7.57 3.16
CA LEU A 119 5.41 -7.28 4.59
C LEU A 119 4.68 -5.99 5.02
N GLY A 120 4.71 -4.95 4.17
CA GLY A 120 4.07 -3.66 4.44
C GLY A 120 2.56 -3.67 4.23
N GLY A 121 2.06 -4.48 3.30
CA GLY A 121 0.66 -4.53 2.90
C GLY A 121 -0.33 -4.76 4.05
N PRO A 122 -0.18 -5.80 4.89
CA PRO A 122 -1.07 -6.08 6.01
C PRO A 122 -1.14 -4.94 7.04
N LEU A 123 -0.03 -4.22 7.25
CA LEU A 123 0.03 -3.10 8.18
C LEU A 123 -0.83 -1.92 7.72
N ILE A 124 -0.86 -1.64 6.41
CA ILE A 124 -1.72 -0.60 5.83
C ILE A 124 -3.18 -1.05 5.82
N SER A 125 -3.47 -2.25 5.31
CA SER A 125 -4.84 -2.72 5.14
C SER A 125 -5.58 -2.93 6.47
N SER A 126 -4.88 -3.31 7.54
CA SER A 126 -5.44 -3.42 8.88
C SER A 126 -5.38 -2.09 9.66
N GLY A 127 -4.35 -1.27 9.42
CA GLY A 127 -4.14 -0.01 10.10
C GLY A 127 -5.15 1.06 9.72
N ALA A 128 -5.47 1.21 8.45
CA ALA A 128 -6.38 2.23 7.95
C ALA A 128 -7.80 2.12 8.54
N PRO A 129 -8.49 0.97 8.48
CA PRO A 129 -9.81 0.84 9.11
C PRO A 129 -9.75 1.04 10.63
N LYS A 130 -8.66 0.68 11.29
CA LYS A 130 -8.47 0.92 12.72
C LYS A 130 -8.35 2.41 13.01
N VAL A 131 -7.57 3.17 12.24
CA VAL A 131 -7.50 4.65 12.36
C VAL A 131 -8.87 5.26 12.16
N VAL A 132 -9.56 4.92 11.07
CA VAL A 132 -10.90 5.47 10.78
C VAL A 132 -11.88 5.15 11.91
N SER A 133 -11.84 3.95 12.47
CA SER A 133 -12.73 3.55 13.58
C SER A 133 -12.47 4.30 14.90
N LEU A 134 -11.24 4.78 15.10
CA LEU A 134 -10.90 5.59 16.28
C LEU A 134 -11.38 7.04 16.17
N TRP A 135 -11.47 7.58 14.95
CA TRP A 135 -11.82 8.98 14.71
C TRP A 135 -13.29 9.21 14.33
N PHE A 136 -13.94 8.19 13.76
CA PHE A 136 -15.32 8.26 13.29
C PHE A 136 -16.19 7.23 13.99
N THR A 137 -17.39 7.65 14.41
CA THR A 137 -18.36 6.82 15.13
C THR A 137 -19.72 6.85 14.45
N GLY A 138 -20.57 5.86 14.72
CA GLY A 138 -21.93 5.80 14.19
C GLY A 138 -21.98 5.78 12.65
N LYS A 139 -22.91 6.54 12.06
CA LYS A 139 -23.14 6.61 10.61
C LYS A 139 -21.95 7.22 9.84
N GLU A 140 -21.23 8.16 10.46
CA GLU A 140 -20.06 8.79 9.83
C GLU A 140 -18.91 7.81 9.59
N ARG A 141 -18.80 6.75 10.40
CA ARG A 141 -17.77 5.72 10.23
C ARG A 141 -17.91 4.98 8.89
N GLY A 142 -19.14 4.62 8.53
CA GLY A 142 -19.40 3.97 7.23
C GLY A 142 -19.01 4.85 6.04
N LEU A 143 -19.39 6.13 6.11
CA LEU A 143 -19.02 7.11 5.08
C LEU A 143 -17.48 7.28 4.98
N ALA A 144 -16.80 7.44 6.11
CA ALA A 144 -15.35 7.58 6.14
C ALA A 144 -14.63 6.33 5.61
N MET A 145 -15.16 5.12 5.92
CA MET A 145 -14.66 3.85 5.35
C MET A 145 -14.81 3.82 3.83
N GLY A 146 -15.96 4.23 3.30
CA GLY A 146 -16.18 4.33 1.85
C GLY A 146 -15.22 5.32 1.19
N ILE A 147 -15.05 6.50 1.78
CA ILE A 147 -14.19 7.55 1.23
C ILE A 147 -12.73 7.08 1.14
N TYR A 148 -12.12 6.57 2.20
CA TYR A 148 -10.71 6.19 2.10
C TYR A 148 -10.48 5.03 1.12
N PHE A 149 -11.45 4.14 0.97
CA PHE A 149 -11.36 3.01 0.05
C PHE A 149 -11.34 3.46 -1.42
N THR A 150 -11.95 4.61 -1.76
CA THR A 150 -11.85 5.18 -3.10
C THR A 150 -10.42 5.55 -3.48
N GLY A 151 -9.54 5.81 -2.51
CA GLY A 151 -8.11 6.03 -2.74
C GLY A 151 -7.45 4.86 -3.44
N ASN A 152 -7.81 3.62 -3.05
CA ASN A 152 -7.29 2.41 -3.70
C ASN A 152 -7.69 2.32 -5.17
N ALA A 153 -8.97 2.52 -5.47
CA ALA A 153 -9.47 2.50 -6.85
C ALA A 153 -8.85 3.62 -7.71
N SER A 154 -8.79 4.83 -7.16
CA SER A 154 -8.21 5.99 -7.84
C SER A 154 -6.73 5.79 -8.17
N GLY A 155 -5.95 5.23 -7.23
CA GLY A 155 -4.52 4.93 -7.43
C GLY A 155 -4.30 3.95 -8.58
N GLY A 156 -5.08 2.87 -8.63
CA GLY A 156 -5.01 1.91 -9.73
C GLY A 156 -5.33 2.51 -11.10
N ILE A 157 -6.40 3.29 -11.18
CA ILE A 157 -6.80 3.97 -12.43
C ILE A 157 -5.71 4.94 -12.91
N VAL A 158 -5.16 5.75 -12.00
CA VAL A 158 -4.13 6.74 -12.32
C VAL A 158 -2.87 6.07 -12.87
N VAL A 159 -2.41 4.97 -12.28
CA VAL A 159 -1.23 4.24 -12.80
C VAL A 159 -1.47 3.75 -14.21
N ILE A 160 -2.59 3.07 -14.45
CA ILE A 160 -2.89 2.52 -15.79
C ILE A 160 -2.98 3.65 -16.81
N ALA A 161 -3.66 4.75 -16.46
CA ALA A 161 -3.81 5.90 -17.34
C ALA A 161 -2.46 6.57 -17.65
N LEU A 162 -1.65 6.84 -16.62
CA LEU A 162 -0.35 7.49 -16.81
C LEU A 162 0.64 6.59 -17.57
N THR A 163 0.65 5.29 -17.29
CA THR A 163 1.56 4.38 -18.01
C THR A 163 1.23 4.31 -19.48
N ASN A 164 -0.05 4.19 -19.85
CA ASN A 164 -0.45 4.14 -21.25
C ASN A 164 -0.31 5.47 -21.98
N SER A 165 -0.60 6.60 -21.31
CA SER A 165 -0.66 7.92 -21.97
C SER A 165 0.68 8.65 -21.99
N VAL A 166 1.58 8.37 -21.04
CA VAL A 166 2.82 9.14 -20.84
C VAL A 166 4.06 8.25 -20.96
N PHE A 167 4.13 7.17 -20.19
CA PHE A 167 5.36 6.38 -20.13
C PHE A 167 5.61 5.52 -21.37
N LEU A 168 4.59 4.88 -21.93
CA LEU A 168 4.75 4.06 -23.13
C LEU A 168 5.15 4.90 -24.36
N PRO A 169 4.53 6.04 -24.68
CA PRO A 169 4.96 6.87 -25.80
C PRO A 169 6.37 7.44 -25.64
N ILE A 170 6.74 7.91 -24.43
CA ILE A 170 8.07 8.47 -24.16
C ILE A 170 9.16 7.40 -24.23
N ALA A 171 8.84 6.18 -23.82
CA ALA A 171 9.77 5.04 -23.84
C ALA A 171 9.92 4.35 -25.21
N GLY A 172 9.31 4.92 -26.28
CA GLY A 172 9.41 4.38 -27.65
C GLY A 172 8.65 3.08 -27.86
N GLY A 173 7.58 2.86 -27.09
CA GLY A 173 6.71 1.69 -27.27
C GLY A 173 5.76 1.92 -28.46
N GLU A 174 6.00 1.20 -29.58
CA GLU A 174 4.97 0.85 -30.56
C GLU A 174 4.13 -0.29 -30.02
#